data_bb2afce5cbe090ab511e7f35c78f6ccf
#
_entry.id   bb2afce5cbe090ab511e7f35c78f6ccf
#
_cell.length_a   1.000
_cell.length_b   1.000
_cell.length_c   1.000
_cell.angle_alpha   90.00
_cell.angle_beta   90.00
_cell.angle_gamma   90.00
#
_symmetry.space_group_name_H-M   'P 1'
#
loop_
_entity.id
_entity.type
_entity.pdbx_description
1 polymer ?
#
loop_
_entity_poly.entity_id
_entity_poly.type
_entity_poly.pdbx_seq_one_letter_code
_entity_poly.pdbx_strand_id
1 'polypeptide(L)'
;GPAIRVRARELKRTLEMPQAVALKDLIKLDPLGISGIFLDRLGGQRGPLAVDWTSGRYLSRDHRLMLILGKPTHPPQDIDFNRRLFESMEQTVATVSAGWSELAEGSDAPAPEVFFGGRYMIVLDDTGLIRRDVIVNALTSILGVLILFYIAYRRTSLLLLVFWPLACGLAITFGFAALAVGVLSSATAGVAALLVGLGDDFVIVLYGRYVEERQRGGSVIEAMRSMGGATARGVVLGAITTAATFYAFLITDFTGLYQMGLIVGTGVLFCLLAVLFLVPAMIGWSEDHHSKRESAPRLHIFAFGIERLSRIATRKPRATLAVAGLVTAVALAAA
;
A
#
# COMPACT_ATOMS: atom_id res chain seq x y z
N GLY A 1 -28.78 -29.49 -37.34
CA GLY A 1 -28.74 -30.66 -36.49
C GLY A 1 -30.10 -30.93 -35.83
N PRO A 2 -30.37 -32.08 -35.21
CA PRO A 2 -31.67 -32.45 -34.65
C PRO A 2 -32.16 -31.49 -33.58
N ALA A 3 -31.29 -30.91 -32.78
CA ALA A 3 -31.64 -29.96 -31.72
C ALA A 3 -32.24 -28.63 -32.25
N ILE A 4 -31.76 -28.15 -33.42
CA ILE A 4 -32.30 -26.94 -34.04
C ILE A 4 -33.72 -27.17 -34.58
N ARG A 5 -34.00 -28.38 -35.10
CA ARG A 5 -35.36 -28.74 -35.59
C ARG A 5 -36.36 -28.92 -34.46
N VAL A 6 -35.92 -29.37 -33.29
CA VAL A 6 -36.77 -29.47 -32.09
C VAL A 6 -37.11 -28.08 -31.60
N ARG A 7 -36.13 -27.22 -31.48
CA ARG A 7 -36.32 -25.84 -31.02
C ARG A 7 -37.18 -25.00 -31.97
N ALA A 8 -37.01 -25.18 -33.29
CA ALA A 8 -37.85 -24.50 -34.27
C ALA A 8 -39.34 -24.92 -34.20
N ARG A 9 -39.63 -26.19 -33.85
CA ARG A 9 -40.99 -26.66 -33.60
C ARG A 9 -41.59 -26.11 -32.30
N GLU A 10 -40.83 -26.03 -31.25
CA GLU A 10 -41.26 -25.41 -30.00
C GLU A 10 -41.54 -23.91 -30.18
N LEU A 11 -40.69 -23.19 -30.89
CA LEU A 11 -40.86 -21.78 -31.22
C LEU A 11 -42.15 -21.54 -32.02
N LYS A 12 -42.42 -22.42 -33.01
CA LYS A 12 -43.65 -22.36 -33.80
C LYS A 12 -44.92 -22.57 -32.95
N ARG A 13 -44.92 -23.52 -32.02
CA ARG A 13 -46.01 -23.74 -31.07
C ARG A 13 -46.21 -22.55 -30.11
N THR A 14 -45.13 -21.92 -29.63
CA THR A 14 -45.18 -20.77 -28.74
C THR A 14 -45.73 -19.54 -29.46
N LEU A 15 -45.40 -19.35 -30.72
CA LEU A 15 -45.93 -18.26 -31.57
C LEU A 15 -47.40 -18.39 -31.96
N GLU A 16 -47.95 -19.60 -31.92
CA GLU A 16 -49.37 -19.91 -32.18
C GLU A 16 -50.28 -19.68 -30.96
N MET A 17 -49.72 -19.36 -29.76
CA MET A 17 -50.50 -19.06 -28.57
C MET A 17 -50.97 -17.59 -28.54
N PRO A 18 -52.22 -17.29 -28.09
CA PRO A 18 -52.77 -15.93 -28.10
C PRO A 18 -51.98 -14.90 -27.24
N GLN A 19 -51.17 -15.41 -26.31
CA GLN A 19 -50.33 -14.58 -25.42
C GLN A 19 -48.96 -14.22 -26.01
N ALA A 20 -48.66 -14.67 -27.23
CA ALA A 20 -47.35 -14.51 -27.88
C ALA A 20 -47.04 -13.10 -28.36
N VAL A 21 -47.97 -12.15 -28.27
CA VAL A 21 -47.75 -10.78 -28.74
C VAL A 21 -46.64 -10.07 -27.95
N ALA A 22 -46.60 -10.29 -26.65
CA ALA A 22 -45.53 -9.74 -25.81
C ALA A 22 -44.17 -10.47 -25.92
N LEU A 23 -44.22 -11.75 -26.35
CA LEU A 23 -43.04 -12.59 -26.54
C LEU A 23 -42.35 -12.41 -27.90
N LYS A 24 -43.05 -11.82 -28.87
CA LYS A 24 -42.56 -11.65 -30.26
C LYS A 24 -41.27 -10.84 -30.34
N ASP A 25 -41.14 -9.82 -29.57
CA ASP A 25 -39.94 -8.95 -29.59
C ASP A 25 -38.77 -9.60 -28.86
N LEU A 26 -39.04 -10.41 -27.83
CA LEU A 26 -38.03 -11.21 -27.15
C LEU A 26 -37.49 -12.34 -28.06
N ILE A 27 -38.37 -13.01 -28.80
CA ILE A 27 -37.99 -14.06 -29.74
C ILE A 27 -37.19 -13.51 -30.93
N LYS A 28 -37.44 -12.28 -31.35
CA LYS A 28 -36.62 -11.61 -32.38
C LYS A 28 -35.22 -11.30 -31.93
N LEU A 29 -35.05 -10.97 -30.63
CA LEU A 29 -33.74 -10.69 -30.02
C LEU A 29 -32.90 -11.95 -29.74
N ASP A 30 -33.58 -13.09 -29.46
CA ASP A 30 -32.89 -14.35 -29.17
C ASP A 30 -33.62 -15.56 -29.80
N PRO A 31 -33.54 -15.71 -31.11
CA PRO A 31 -34.25 -16.79 -31.84
C PRO A 31 -33.77 -18.19 -31.51
N LEU A 32 -32.58 -18.32 -30.95
CA LEU A 32 -31.99 -19.61 -30.55
C LEU A 32 -32.15 -19.93 -29.06
N GLY A 33 -32.63 -18.99 -28.23
CA GLY A 33 -32.76 -19.14 -26.77
C GLY A 33 -31.42 -19.27 -26.07
N ILE A 34 -30.39 -18.67 -26.65
CA ILE A 34 -29.02 -18.69 -26.10
C ILE A 34 -28.95 -17.88 -24.78
N SER A 35 -29.73 -16.80 -24.69
CA SER A 35 -29.88 -16.03 -23.46
C SER A 35 -30.42 -16.85 -22.30
N GLY A 36 -31.31 -17.82 -22.56
CA GLY A 36 -31.78 -18.77 -21.53
C GLY A 36 -30.68 -19.66 -20.99
N ILE A 37 -29.80 -20.17 -21.86
CA ILE A 37 -28.61 -20.97 -21.42
C ILE A 37 -27.61 -20.10 -20.66
N PHE A 38 -27.47 -18.84 -21.03
CA PHE A 38 -26.59 -17.89 -20.37
C PHE A 38 -27.15 -17.48 -19.02
N LEU A 39 -28.46 -17.25 -18.94
CA LEU A 39 -29.18 -16.96 -17.69
C LEU A 39 -29.20 -18.16 -16.74
N ASP A 40 -29.34 -19.40 -17.24
CA ASP A 40 -29.25 -20.63 -16.46
C ASP A 40 -27.82 -20.84 -15.91
N ARG A 41 -26.78 -20.49 -16.66
CA ARG A 41 -25.40 -20.53 -16.21
C ARG A 41 -25.08 -19.40 -15.20
N LEU A 42 -25.64 -18.21 -15.38
CA LEU A 42 -25.57 -17.13 -14.40
C LEU A 42 -26.44 -17.41 -13.18
N GLY A 43 -27.62 -18.03 -13.33
CA GLY A 43 -28.49 -18.47 -12.24
C GLY A 43 -27.96 -19.69 -11.48
N GLY A 44 -27.05 -20.47 -12.07
CA GLY A 44 -26.34 -21.58 -11.44
C GLY A 44 -25.24 -21.11 -10.46
N GLN A 45 -24.75 -19.90 -10.56
CA GLN A 45 -24.03 -19.20 -9.48
C GLN A 45 -25.10 -18.66 -8.52
N ARG A 46 -25.55 -19.53 -7.61
CA ARG A 46 -26.56 -19.28 -6.59
C ARG A 46 -26.09 -18.19 -5.62
N GLY A 47 -26.13 -16.93 -6.04
CA GLY A 47 -26.06 -15.79 -5.14
C GLY A 47 -27.35 -15.70 -4.30
N PRO A 48 -27.28 -15.09 -3.13
CA PRO A 48 -28.45 -14.89 -2.26
C PRO A 48 -29.50 -13.93 -2.84
N LEU A 49 -29.17 -13.22 -3.93
CA LEU A 49 -30.04 -12.22 -4.58
C LEU A 49 -30.62 -12.78 -5.87
N ALA A 50 -31.92 -12.64 -6.05
CA ALA A 50 -32.63 -12.92 -7.30
C ALA A 50 -33.21 -11.63 -7.87
N VAL A 51 -33.23 -11.50 -9.19
CA VAL A 51 -33.95 -10.41 -9.84
C VAL A 51 -35.42 -10.79 -9.90
N ASP A 52 -36.27 -9.99 -9.27
CA ASP A 52 -37.70 -10.10 -9.48
C ASP A 52 -38.05 -9.41 -10.80
N TRP A 53 -38.29 -10.22 -11.83
CA TRP A 53 -38.61 -9.76 -13.16
C TRP A 53 -39.98 -9.04 -13.28
N THR A 54 -40.85 -9.22 -12.27
CA THR A 54 -42.16 -8.58 -12.25
C THR A 54 -42.11 -7.16 -11.76
N SER A 55 -41.28 -6.88 -10.75
CA SER A 55 -41.10 -5.53 -10.19
C SER A 55 -39.84 -4.81 -10.75
N GLY A 56 -38.96 -5.51 -11.45
CA GLY A 56 -37.69 -4.98 -11.94
C GLY A 56 -36.69 -4.67 -10.82
N ARG A 57 -36.87 -5.22 -9.63
CA ARG A 57 -36.05 -4.94 -8.43
C ARG A 57 -35.17 -6.13 -8.08
N TYR A 58 -34.03 -5.86 -7.50
CA TYR A 58 -33.16 -6.88 -6.95
C TYR A 58 -33.59 -7.19 -5.51
N LEU A 59 -34.30 -8.30 -5.32
CA LEU A 59 -34.80 -8.75 -4.02
C LEU A 59 -34.14 -10.07 -3.62
N SER A 60 -33.94 -10.27 -2.33
CA SER A 60 -33.58 -11.58 -1.81
C SER A 60 -34.78 -12.56 -1.95
N ARG A 61 -34.50 -13.86 -1.93
CA ARG A 61 -35.56 -14.90 -2.08
C ARG A 61 -36.62 -14.87 -0.98
N ASP A 62 -36.26 -14.38 0.19
CA ASP A 62 -37.12 -14.21 1.35
C ASP A 62 -37.78 -12.83 1.41
N HIS A 63 -37.57 -11.98 0.37
CA HIS A 63 -38.07 -10.60 0.25
C HIS A 63 -37.68 -9.67 1.39
N ARG A 64 -36.65 -10.02 2.19
CA ARG A 64 -36.18 -9.22 3.32
C ARG A 64 -35.13 -8.20 2.95
N LEU A 65 -34.40 -8.41 1.84
CA LEU A 65 -33.34 -7.53 1.38
C LEU A 65 -33.66 -7.02 -0.02
N MET A 66 -33.51 -5.74 -0.22
CA MET A 66 -33.58 -5.09 -1.53
C MET A 66 -32.23 -4.43 -1.84
N LEU A 67 -31.67 -4.72 -3.02
CA LEU A 67 -30.45 -4.09 -3.48
C LEU A 67 -30.77 -2.97 -4.47
N ILE A 68 -30.30 -1.76 -4.18
CA ILE A 68 -30.36 -0.62 -5.09
C ILE A 68 -28.95 -0.41 -5.64
N LEU A 69 -28.79 -0.48 -6.94
CA LEU A 69 -27.51 -0.24 -7.61
C LEU A 69 -27.50 1.17 -8.20
N GLY A 70 -26.57 1.98 -7.74
CA GLY A 70 -26.29 3.31 -8.27
C GLY A 70 -24.89 3.36 -8.88
N LYS A 71 -24.76 4.00 -10.04
CA LYS A 71 -23.46 4.32 -10.65
C LYS A 71 -23.26 5.82 -10.64
N PRO A 72 -22.43 6.35 -9.74
CA PRO A 72 -22.10 7.76 -9.71
C PRO A 72 -21.42 8.23 -11.00
N THR A 73 -21.51 9.52 -11.29
CA THR A 73 -20.96 10.16 -12.50
C THR A 73 -19.44 10.41 -12.38
N HIS A 74 -18.94 10.55 -11.16
CA HIS A 74 -17.52 10.77 -10.86
C HIS A 74 -16.79 9.45 -10.58
N PRO A 75 -15.48 9.38 -10.82
CA PRO A 75 -14.71 8.18 -10.50
C PRO A 75 -14.59 7.99 -8.97
N PRO A 76 -14.41 6.73 -8.50
CA PRO A 76 -14.32 6.44 -7.05
C PRO A 76 -13.12 7.12 -6.36
N GLN A 77 -12.11 7.58 -7.10
CA GLN A 77 -10.94 8.28 -6.59
C GLN A 77 -11.20 9.74 -6.22
N ASP A 78 -12.33 10.32 -6.63
CA ASP A 78 -12.75 11.66 -6.22
C ASP A 78 -13.32 11.61 -4.79
N ILE A 79 -12.43 11.77 -3.81
CA ILE A 79 -12.75 11.64 -2.38
C ILE A 79 -13.76 12.69 -1.91
N ASP A 80 -13.62 13.93 -2.42
CA ASP A 80 -14.52 15.02 -2.01
C ASP A 80 -15.94 14.82 -2.57
N PHE A 81 -16.04 14.31 -3.78
CA PHE A 81 -17.32 13.91 -4.34
C PHE A 81 -17.93 12.75 -3.56
N ASN A 82 -17.15 11.70 -3.26
CA ASN A 82 -17.61 10.54 -2.53
C ASN A 82 -18.14 10.91 -1.14
N ARG A 83 -17.42 11.75 -0.42
CA ARG A 83 -17.86 12.21 0.91
C ARG A 83 -19.19 12.90 0.84
N ARG A 84 -19.35 13.88 -0.07
CA ARG A 84 -20.64 14.60 -0.25
C ARG A 84 -21.75 13.66 -0.69
N LEU A 85 -21.45 12.68 -1.54
CA LEU A 85 -22.41 11.68 -1.98
C LEU A 85 -22.94 10.87 -0.79
N PHE A 86 -22.06 10.33 0.06
CA PHE A 86 -22.45 9.54 1.22
C PHE A 86 -23.17 10.39 2.27
N GLU A 87 -22.70 11.59 2.58
CA GLU A 87 -23.40 12.53 3.46
C GLU A 87 -24.84 12.83 2.96
N SER A 88 -25.02 13.05 1.66
CA SER A 88 -26.33 13.25 1.07
C SER A 88 -27.22 12.00 1.13
N MET A 89 -26.64 10.82 0.92
CA MET A 89 -27.36 9.55 1.02
C MET A 89 -27.78 9.26 2.47
N GLU A 90 -26.93 9.48 3.45
CA GLU A 90 -27.23 9.32 4.87
C GLU A 90 -28.34 10.30 5.31
N GLN A 91 -28.27 11.56 4.90
CA GLN A 91 -29.31 12.55 5.17
C GLN A 91 -30.65 12.13 4.57
N THR A 92 -30.64 11.61 3.33
CA THR A 92 -31.84 11.11 2.67
C THR A 92 -32.45 9.94 3.43
N VAL A 93 -31.61 8.97 3.83
CA VAL A 93 -32.06 7.81 4.64
C VAL A 93 -32.63 8.29 5.98
N ALA A 94 -31.96 9.20 6.67
CA ALA A 94 -32.45 9.75 7.94
C ALA A 94 -33.81 10.43 7.79
N THR A 95 -34.00 11.24 6.71
CA THR A 95 -35.27 11.91 6.43
C THR A 95 -36.40 10.91 6.14
N VAL A 96 -36.12 9.89 5.30
CA VAL A 96 -37.09 8.84 4.97
C VAL A 96 -37.43 8.00 6.21
N SER A 97 -36.43 7.66 7.02
CA SER A 97 -36.65 6.87 8.25
C SER A 97 -37.48 7.65 9.28
N ALA A 98 -37.28 8.96 9.39
CA ALA A 98 -38.07 9.81 10.30
C ALA A 98 -39.54 9.91 9.86
N GLY A 99 -39.81 9.93 8.55
CA GLY A 99 -41.17 9.95 7.98
C GLY A 99 -41.75 8.55 7.71
N TRP A 100 -41.09 7.48 8.14
CA TRP A 100 -41.47 6.12 7.74
C TRP A 100 -42.89 5.74 8.16
N SER A 101 -43.34 6.15 9.35
CA SER A 101 -44.69 5.87 9.84
C SER A 101 -45.80 6.46 8.97
N GLU A 102 -45.53 7.59 8.32
CA GLU A 102 -46.48 8.24 7.37
C GLU A 102 -46.40 7.55 6.01
N LEU A 103 -45.21 7.18 5.55
CA LEU A 103 -44.99 6.48 4.27
C LEU A 103 -45.49 5.04 4.26
N ALA A 104 -45.47 4.36 5.42
CA ALA A 104 -45.92 2.97 5.56
C ALA A 104 -47.45 2.81 5.67
N GLU A 105 -48.25 3.88 5.41
CA GLU A 105 -49.72 3.87 5.37
C GLU A 105 -50.37 3.14 6.58
N GLY A 106 -49.86 3.38 7.77
CA GLY A 106 -50.39 2.75 9.00
C GLY A 106 -49.96 1.29 9.26
N SER A 107 -48.97 0.80 8.53
CA SER A 107 -48.31 -0.45 8.83
C SER A 107 -47.37 -0.28 10.02
N ASP A 108 -47.44 -1.18 11.01
CA ASP A 108 -46.50 -1.26 12.16
C ASP A 108 -45.09 -1.80 11.75
N ALA A 109 -44.77 -1.79 10.47
CA ALA A 109 -43.49 -2.26 9.98
C ALA A 109 -42.34 -1.33 10.41
N PRO A 110 -41.24 -1.84 10.99
CA PRO A 110 -40.11 -1.01 11.37
C PRO A 110 -39.47 -0.39 10.12
N ALA A 111 -38.86 0.78 10.31
CA ALA A 111 -38.11 1.41 9.23
C ALA A 111 -37.00 0.47 8.72
N PRO A 112 -36.77 0.41 7.39
CA PRO A 112 -35.75 -0.45 6.83
C PRO A 112 -34.35 0.00 7.27
N GLU A 113 -33.50 -0.94 7.64
CA GLU A 113 -32.09 -0.68 7.83
C GLU A 113 -31.42 -0.56 6.47
N VAL A 114 -30.68 0.51 6.27
CA VAL A 114 -29.99 0.78 5.00
C VAL A 114 -28.48 0.65 5.21
N PHE A 115 -27.87 -0.19 4.40
CA PHE A 115 -26.42 -0.39 4.38
C PHE A 115 -25.87 0.09 3.05
N PHE A 116 -24.81 0.89 3.13
CA PHE A 116 -24.07 1.32 1.95
C PHE A 116 -22.89 0.40 1.71
N GLY A 117 -22.62 0.08 0.44
CA GLY A 117 -21.52 -0.78 0.08
C GLY A 117 -21.03 -0.49 -1.34
N GLY A 118 -19.91 -1.10 -1.69
CA GLY A 118 -19.32 -0.98 -3.01
C GLY A 118 -18.04 -0.18 -3.02
N ARG A 119 -17.47 -0.03 -4.23
CA ARG A 119 -16.12 0.52 -4.42
C ARG A 119 -15.95 1.94 -3.88
N TYR A 120 -16.98 2.77 -3.94
CA TYR A 120 -16.94 4.16 -3.46
C TYR A 120 -16.80 4.23 -1.94
N MET A 121 -17.53 3.39 -1.20
CA MET A 121 -17.42 3.30 0.27
C MET A 121 -16.06 2.76 0.69
N ILE A 122 -15.60 1.68 0.06
CA ILE A 122 -14.27 1.10 0.33
C ILE A 122 -13.17 2.14 0.14
N VAL A 123 -13.22 2.95 -0.91
CA VAL A 123 -12.20 3.99 -1.14
C VAL A 123 -12.26 5.08 -0.08
N LEU A 124 -13.44 5.45 0.43
CA LEU A 124 -13.57 6.42 1.53
C LEU A 124 -12.97 5.88 2.84
N ASP A 125 -13.33 4.67 3.21
CA ASP A 125 -12.83 4.01 4.42
C ASP A 125 -11.31 3.80 4.35
N ASP A 126 -10.82 3.28 3.22
CA ASP A 126 -9.40 3.07 2.97
C ASP A 126 -8.60 4.37 3.09
N THR A 127 -9.11 5.48 2.52
CA THR A 127 -8.38 6.76 2.54
C THR A 127 -8.16 7.28 3.96
N GLY A 128 -9.17 7.15 4.83
CA GLY A 128 -9.07 7.53 6.23
C GLY A 128 -8.05 6.67 7.00
N LEU A 129 -8.10 5.36 6.81
CA LEU A 129 -7.19 4.39 7.43
C LEU A 129 -5.76 4.57 6.92
N ILE A 130 -5.57 4.69 5.60
CA ILE A 130 -4.25 4.88 4.98
C ILE A 130 -3.54 6.12 5.55
N ARG A 131 -4.24 7.25 5.65
CA ARG A 131 -3.63 8.47 6.18
C ARG A 131 -3.15 8.30 7.63
N ARG A 132 -3.96 7.66 8.47
CA ARG A 132 -3.59 7.34 9.84
C ARG A 132 -2.40 6.40 9.89
N ASP A 133 -2.45 5.32 9.10
CA ASP A 133 -1.40 4.30 9.07
C ASP A 133 -0.07 4.85 8.56
N VAL A 134 -0.08 5.69 7.53
CA VAL A 134 1.13 6.38 7.04
C VAL A 134 1.76 7.23 8.16
N ILE A 135 0.97 8.02 8.86
CA ILE A 135 1.46 8.89 9.94
C ILE A 135 1.98 8.05 11.11
N VAL A 136 1.22 7.07 11.57
CA VAL A 136 1.60 6.20 12.69
C VAL A 136 2.87 5.41 12.35
N ASN A 137 2.92 4.80 11.17
CA ASN A 137 4.08 4.03 10.72
C ASN A 137 5.32 4.91 10.55
N ALA A 138 5.18 6.12 9.99
CA ALA A 138 6.29 7.05 9.88
C ALA A 138 6.81 7.47 11.26
N LEU A 139 5.91 7.88 12.17
CA LEU A 139 6.30 8.32 13.52
C LEU A 139 6.92 7.19 14.33
N THR A 140 6.34 5.99 14.33
CA THR A 140 6.88 4.84 15.07
C THR A 140 8.22 4.39 14.53
N SER A 141 8.40 4.40 13.19
CA SER A 141 9.66 4.06 12.54
C SER A 141 10.74 5.08 12.86
N ILE A 142 10.46 6.38 12.73
CA ILE A 142 11.39 7.45 13.09
C ILE A 142 11.77 7.36 14.57
N LEU A 143 10.80 7.17 15.45
CA LEU A 143 11.05 7.03 16.88
C LEU A 143 11.92 5.81 17.19
N GLY A 144 11.62 4.66 16.55
CA GLY A 144 12.41 3.44 16.69
C GLY A 144 13.88 3.65 16.28
N VAL A 145 14.09 4.28 15.11
CA VAL A 145 15.43 4.64 14.63
C VAL A 145 16.16 5.58 15.59
N LEU A 146 15.51 6.63 16.05
CA LEU A 146 16.10 7.59 16.99
C LEU A 146 16.48 6.94 18.33
N ILE A 147 15.64 6.04 18.85
CA ILE A 147 15.93 5.26 20.07
C ILE A 147 17.16 4.38 19.84
N LEU A 148 17.21 3.67 18.71
CA LEU A 148 18.34 2.79 18.38
C LEU A 148 19.65 3.57 18.24
N PHE A 149 19.59 4.72 17.58
CA PHE A 149 20.73 5.65 17.48
C PHE A 149 21.17 6.19 18.84
N TYR A 150 20.21 6.57 19.68
CA TYR A 150 20.51 7.02 21.03
C TYR A 150 21.22 5.93 21.86
N ILE A 151 20.76 4.69 21.77
CA ILE A 151 21.38 3.55 22.45
C ILE A 151 22.80 3.31 21.92
N ALA A 152 22.98 3.37 20.60
CA ALA A 152 24.27 3.10 19.95
C ALA A 152 25.32 4.18 20.24
N TYR A 153 24.93 5.44 20.19
CA TYR A 153 25.89 6.56 20.27
C TYR A 153 25.84 7.34 21.59
N ARG A 154 24.77 7.21 22.37
CA ARG A 154 24.53 7.90 23.67
C ARG A 154 24.74 9.43 23.62
N ARG A 155 24.46 10.05 22.46
CA ARG A 155 24.57 11.51 22.27
C ARG A 155 23.30 12.02 21.61
N THR A 156 22.58 12.91 22.27
CA THR A 156 21.35 13.51 21.77
C THR A 156 21.56 14.42 20.55
N SER A 157 22.72 15.06 20.44
CA SER A 157 23.05 15.90 19.26
C SER A 157 23.11 15.12 17.94
N LEU A 158 23.41 13.81 18.01
CA LEU A 158 23.47 12.96 16.83
C LEU A 158 22.08 12.54 16.34
N LEU A 159 21.05 12.64 17.19
CA LEU A 159 19.67 12.38 16.76
C LEU A 159 19.24 13.37 15.67
N LEU A 160 19.68 14.61 15.76
CA LEU A 160 19.40 15.61 14.73
C LEU A 160 20.09 15.29 13.40
N LEU A 161 21.30 14.69 13.45
CA LEU A 161 22.05 14.27 12.27
C LEU A 161 21.32 13.20 11.46
N VAL A 162 20.54 12.34 12.13
CA VAL A 162 19.72 11.29 11.49
C VAL A 162 18.38 11.86 11.09
N PHE A 163 17.74 12.58 11.99
CA PHE A 163 16.37 13.08 11.81
C PHE A 163 16.23 14.01 10.59
N TRP A 164 17.13 15.01 10.46
CA TRP A 164 16.97 16.03 9.41
C TRP A 164 17.10 15.51 7.99
N PRO A 165 18.15 14.72 7.62
CA PRO A 165 18.22 14.15 6.28
C PRO A 165 17.04 13.24 5.96
N LEU A 166 16.61 12.44 6.93
CA LEU A 166 15.48 11.53 6.77
C LEU A 166 14.17 12.29 6.60
N ALA A 167 13.91 13.30 7.43
CA ALA A 167 12.72 14.15 7.34
C ALA A 167 12.66 14.90 5.99
N CYS A 168 13.79 15.44 5.52
CA CYS A 168 13.89 16.08 4.22
C CYS A 168 13.64 15.10 3.08
N GLY A 169 14.27 13.92 3.11
CA GLY A 169 14.07 12.88 2.10
C GLY A 169 12.61 12.42 2.02
N LEU A 170 11.97 12.20 3.17
CA LEU A 170 10.55 11.85 3.24
C LEU A 170 9.65 12.98 2.73
N ALA A 171 9.90 14.23 3.16
CA ALA A 171 9.10 15.37 2.73
C ALA A 171 9.13 15.57 1.21
N ILE A 172 10.32 15.47 0.59
CA ILE A 172 10.48 15.54 -0.87
C ILE A 172 9.76 14.36 -1.53
N THR A 173 9.89 13.15 -0.97
CA THR A 173 9.22 11.94 -1.52
C THR A 173 7.71 12.06 -1.48
N PHE A 174 7.13 12.49 -0.37
CA PHE A 174 5.68 12.66 -0.26
C PHE A 174 5.18 13.83 -1.12
N GLY A 175 5.97 14.91 -1.26
CA GLY A 175 5.69 15.99 -2.21
C GLY A 175 5.65 15.47 -3.65
N PHE A 176 6.64 14.66 -4.04
CA PHE A 176 6.65 13.99 -5.33
C PHE A 176 5.46 13.04 -5.51
N ALA A 177 5.15 12.22 -4.51
CA ALA A 177 4.01 11.30 -4.56
C ALA A 177 2.67 12.03 -4.75
N ALA A 178 2.48 13.17 -4.08
CA ALA A 178 1.29 14.01 -4.24
C ALA A 178 1.15 14.56 -5.67
N LEU A 179 2.27 14.93 -6.31
CA LEU A 179 2.26 15.45 -7.68
C LEU A 179 2.16 14.37 -8.76
N ALA A 180 2.84 13.24 -8.57
CA ALA A 180 2.96 12.20 -9.59
C ALA A 180 1.82 11.16 -9.52
N VAL A 181 1.31 10.86 -8.33
CA VAL A 181 0.34 9.78 -8.08
C VAL A 181 -1.02 10.34 -7.66
N GLY A 182 -1.05 11.40 -6.87
CA GLY A 182 -2.26 12.01 -6.33
C GLY A 182 -2.84 11.17 -5.18
N VAL A 183 -3.73 10.22 -5.47
CA VAL A 183 -4.37 9.38 -4.44
C VAL A 183 -3.57 8.10 -4.21
N LEU A 184 -3.11 7.91 -2.99
CA LEU A 184 -2.36 6.73 -2.58
C LEU A 184 -3.31 5.53 -2.36
N SER A 185 -2.88 4.35 -2.79
CA SER A 185 -3.58 3.09 -2.50
C SER A 185 -3.23 2.57 -1.11
N SER A 186 -4.05 1.66 -0.55
CA SER A 186 -3.78 0.98 0.72
C SER A 186 -2.42 0.26 0.73
N ALA A 187 -1.99 -0.27 -0.42
CA ALA A 187 -0.68 -0.89 -0.56
C ALA A 187 0.50 0.08 -0.30
N THR A 188 0.28 1.40 -0.43
CA THR A 188 1.33 2.41 -0.19
C THR A 188 1.40 2.91 1.26
N ALA A 189 0.51 2.45 2.14
CA ALA A 189 0.50 2.88 3.55
C ALA A 189 1.83 2.60 4.28
N GLY A 190 2.51 1.51 3.94
CA GLY A 190 3.81 1.13 4.51
C GLY A 190 5.03 1.83 3.92
N VAL A 191 4.87 2.63 2.86
CA VAL A 191 5.99 3.27 2.14
C VAL A 191 6.83 4.16 3.05
N ALA A 192 6.19 4.91 3.96
CA ALA A 192 6.90 5.76 4.91
C ALA A 192 7.86 4.96 5.80
N ALA A 193 7.40 3.84 6.36
CA ALA A 193 8.21 2.97 7.22
C ALA A 193 9.37 2.33 6.43
N LEU A 194 9.10 1.89 5.19
CA LEU A 194 10.15 1.36 4.31
C LEU A 194 11.22 2.41 4.02
N LEU A 195 10.84 3.63 3.68
CA LEU A 195 11.79 4.70 3.37
C LEU A 195 12.56 5.16 4.60
N VAL A 196 11.94 5.16 5.78
CA VAL A 196 12.66 5.42 7.05
C VAL A 196 13.77 4.40 7.24
N GLY A 197 13.46 3.10 7.13
CA GLY A 197 14.47 2.05 7.32
C GLY A 197 15.56 2.03 6.25
N LEU A 198 15.20 2.24 4.98
CA LEU A 198 16.19 2.26 3.88
C LEU A 198 17.04 3.54 3.88
N GLY A 199 16.44 4.67 4.26
CA GLY A 199 17.15 5.98 4.29
C GLY A 199 18.11 6.10 5.46
N ASP A 200 17.77 5.51 6.59
CA ASP A 200 18.58 5.48 7.80
C ASP A 200 19.89 4.70 7.62
N ASP A 201 19.87 3.60 6.90
CA ASP A 201 21.06 2.81 6.59
C ASP A 201 22.17 3.65 5.96
N PHE A 202 21.82 4.61 5.11
CA PHE A 202 22.80 5.51 4.47
C PHE A 202 23.51 6.39 5.49
N VAL A 203 22.76 6.92 6.46
CA VAL A 203 23.34 7.73 7.54
C VAL A 203 24.24 6.89 8.43
N ILE A 204 23.80 5.69 8.81
CA ILE A 204 24.57 4.76 9.66
C ILE A 204 25.91 4.45 9.02
N VAL A 205 25.94 4.07 7.76
CA VAL A 205 27.15 3.68 7.04
C VAL A 205 28.12 4.85 6.89
N LEU A 206 27.59 6.02 6.46
CA LEU A 206 28.43 7.20 6.24
C LEU A 206 28.98 7.76 7.56
N TYR A 207 28.10 7.95 8.54
CA TYR A 207 28.52 8.47 9.84
C TYR A 207 29.41 7.48 10.60
N GLY A 208 29.13 6.18 10.51
CA GLY A 208 29.98 5.12 11.06
C GLY A 208 31.41 5.20 10.55
N ARG A 209 31.58 5.43 9.24
CA ARG A 209 32.91 5.61 8.63
C ARG A 209 33.60 6.90 9.09
N TYR A 210 32.87 7.99 9.23
CA TYR A 210 33.39 9.23 9.79
C TYR A 210 33.94 8.99 11.23
N VAL A 211 33.16 8.35 12.09
CA VAL A 211 33.55 8.08 13.49
C VAL A 211 34.75 7.14 13.55
N GLU A 212 34.79 6.10 12.73
CA GLU A 212 35.91 5.16 12.65
C GLU A 212 37.23 5.89 12.35
N GLU A 213 37.23 6.79 11.39
CA GLU A 213 38.42 7.55 11.02
C GLU A 213 38.82 8.55 12.10
N ARG A 214 37.85 9.21 12.75
CA ARG A 214 38.12 10.06 13.93
C ARG A 214 38.71 9.30 15.11
N GLN A 215 38.27 8.08 15.35
CA GLN A 215 38.82 7.19 16.39
C GLN A 215 40.24 6.73 16.11
N ARG A 216 40.62 6.64 14.83
CA ARG A 216 42.00 6.37 14.40
C ARG A 216 42.93 7.58 14.54
N GLY A 217 42.44 8.72 15.01
CA GLY A 217 43.20 9.95 15.15
C GLY A 217 43.21 10.85 13.92
N GLY A 218 42.44 10.52 12.89
CA GLY A 218 42.30 11.34 11.68
C GLY A 218 41.66 12.70 11.97
N SER A 219 42.06 13.74 11.26
CA SER A 219 41.43 15.06 11.31
C SER A 219 39.98 15.01 10.81
N VAL A 220 39.19 16.05 11.11
CA VAL A 220 37.81 16.20 10.61
C VAL A 220 37.76 16.12 9.07
N ILE A 221 38.70 16.79 8.42
CA ILE A 221 38.79 16.84 6.95
C ILE A 221 39.13 15.46 6.35
N GLU A 222 40.06 14.74 6.97
CA GLU A 222 40.41 13.37 6.57
C GLU A 222 39.26 12.40 6.76
N ALA A 223 38.54 12.49 7.87
CA ALA A 223 37.36 11.69 8.16
C ALA A 223 36.22 11.96 7.14
N MET A 224 35.97 13.24 6.83
CA MET A 224 35.01 13.63 5.81
C MET A 224 35.41 13.14 4.40
N ARG A 225 36.69 13.23 4.06
CA ARG A 225 37.20 12.72 2.79
C ARG A 225 37.07 11.20 2.69
N SER A 226 37.35 10.49 3.78
CA SER A 226 37.19 9.02 3.86
C SER A 226 35.72 8.62 3.71
N MET A 227 34.80 9.33 4.38
CA MET A 227 33.36 9.13 4.27
C MET A 227 32.86 9.37 2.85
N GLY A 228 33.24 10.49 2.21
CA GLY A 228 32.84 10.87 0.86
C GLY A 228 33.53 10.08 -0.27
N GLY A 229 34.53 9.28 0.05
CA GLY A 229 35.31 8.47 -0.90
C GLY A 229 34.66 7.13 -1.26
N ALA A 230 35.36 6.05 -0.90
CA ALA A 230 34.92 4.68 -1.22
C ALA A 230 33.59 4.32 -0.57
N THR A 231 33.35 4.80 0.67
CA THR A 231 32.12 4.51 1.42
C THR A 231 30.91 5.13 0.74
N ALA A 232 30.97 6.40 0.36
CA ALA A 232 29.85 7.06 -0.34
C ALA A 232 29.55 6.39 -1.67
N ARG A 233 30.59 5.97 -2.42
CA ARG A 233 30.40 5.23 -3.68
C ARG A 233 29.64 3.92 -3.47
N GLY A 234 29.96 3.18 -2.42
CA GLY A 234 29.26 1.95 -2.04
C GLY A 234 27.79 2.20 -1.68
N VAL A 235 27.53 3.25 -0.90
CA VAL A 235 26.17 3.68 -0.53
C VAL A 235 25.37 4.09 -1.77
N VAL A 236 25.94 4.88 -2.68
CA VAL A 236 25.29 5.28 -3.93
C VAL A 236 24.95 4.06 -4.80
N LEU A 237 25.86 3.13 -4.96
CA LEU A 237 25.61 1.91 -5.74
C LEU A 237 24.51 1.07 -5.09
N GLY A 238 24.53 0.90 -3.77
CA GLY A 238 23.47 0.21 -3.01
C GLY A 238 22.11 0.87 -3.18
N ALA A 239 22.04 2.19 -3.09
CA ALA A 239 20.79 2.94 -3.29
C ALA A 239 20.25 2.82 -4.73
N ILE A 240 21.12 2.87 -5.73
CA ILE A 240 20.74 2.70 -7.16
C ILE A 240 20.20 1.28 -7.40
N THR A 241 20.86 0.25 -6.86
CA THR A 241 20.37 -1.14 -7.01
C THR A 241 19.04 -1.35 -6.30
N THR A 242 18.87 -0.77 -5.11
CA THR A 242 17.59 -0.81 -4.38
C THR A 242 16.49 -0.07 -5.15
N ALA A 243 16.75 1.13 -5.65
CA ALA A 243 15.79 1.88 -6.44
C ALA A 243 15.42 1.11 -7.72
N ALA A 244 16.39 0.51 -8.43
CA ALA A 244 16.14 -0.29 -9.62
C ALA A 244 15.25 -1.51 -9.31
N THR A 245 15.43 -2.16 -8.17
CA THR A 245 14.58 -3.27 -7.72
C THR A 245 13.13 -2.81 -7.52
N PHE A 246 12.90 -1.66 -6.90
CA PHE A 246 11.55 -1.10 -6.76
C PHE A 246 10.97 -0.64 -8.10
N TYR A 247 11.77 -0.07 -8.98
CA TYR A 247 11.31 0.31 -10.33
C TYR A 247 10.92 -0.90 -11.19
N ALA A 248 11.37 -2.12 -10.88
CA ALA A 248 10.88 -3.32 -11.56
C ALA A 248 9.35 -3.51 -11.36
N PHE A 249 8.76 -2.98 -10.28
CA PHE A 249 7.32 -3.02 -10.08
C PHE A 249 6.52 -2.12 -11.05
N LEU A 250 7.18 -1.21 -11.78
CA LEU A 250 6.52 -0.40 -12.82
C LEU A 250 6.00 -1.22 -14.00
N ILE A 251 6.45 -2.48 -14.14
CA ILE A 251 6.00 -3.39 -15.20
C ILE A 251 4.67 -4.05 -14.86
N THR A 252 4.24 -4.00 -13.57
CA THR A 252 3.02 -4.67 -13.13
C THR A 252 1.75 -3.89 -13.47
N ASP A 253 0.67 -4.59 -13.80
CA ASP A 253 -0.66 -4.01 -14.01
C ASP A 253 -1.39 -3.68 -12.69
N PHE A 254 -0.88 -4.18 -11.56
CA PHE A 254 -1.48 -3.90 -10.25
C PHE A 254 -1.09 -2.52 -9.75
N THR A 255 -2.05 -1.59 -9.74
CA THR A 255 -1.85 -0.17 -9.41
C THR A 255 -1.12 0.05 -8.08
N GLY A 256 -1.42 -0.75 -7.05
CA GLY A 256 -0.77 -0.60 -5.73
C GLY A 256 0.73 -0.89 -5.77
N LEU A 257 1.16 -1.94 -6.48
CA LEU A 257 2.57 -2.27 -6.65
C LEU A 257 3.28 -1.25 -7.56
N TYR A 258 2.62 -0.82 -8.65
CA TYR A 258 3.14 0.24 -9.51
C TYR A 258 3.43 1.52 -8.72
N GLN A 259 2.45 2.00 -7.94
CA GLN A 259 2.60 3.18 -7.09
C GLN A 259 3.72 3.00 -6.06
N MET A 260 3.75 1.84 -5.39
CA MET A 260 4.79 1.50 -4.42
C MET A 260 6.18 1.50 -5.08
N GLY A 261 6.33 0.89 -6.26
CA GLY A 261 7.58 0.88 -7.02
C GLY A 261 8.07 2.27 -7.36
N LEU A 262 7.18 3.12 -7.86
CA LEU A 262 7.49 4.49 -8.21
C LEU A 262 7.90 5.33 -6.99
N ILE A 263 7.10 5.29 -5.91
CA ILE A 263 7.32 6.15 -4.74
C ILE A 263 8.54 5.69 -3.95
N VAL A 264 8.69 4.38 -3.70
CA VAL A 264 9.84 3.88 -2.93
C VAL A 264 11.13 3.99 -3.72
N GLY A 265 11.12 3.61 -5.00
CA GLY A 265 12.31 3.73 -5.86
C GLY A 265 12.83 5.17 -5.94
N THR A 266 11.93 6.14 -6.18
CA THR A 266 12.30 7.57 -6.22
C THR A 266 12.64 8.09 -4.82
N GLY A 267 11.92 7.65 -3.79
CA GLY A 267 12.13 8.05 -2.40
C GLY A 267 13.49 7.64 -1.86
N VAL A 268 13.96 6.43 -2.19
CA VAL A 268 15.33 5.98 -1.84
C VAL A 268 16.38 6.91 -2.43
N LEU A 269 16.20 7.36 -3.68
CA LEU A 269 17.12 8.31 -4.31
C LEU A 269 17.06 9.70 -3.67
N PHE A 270 15.88 10.19 -3.28
CA PHE A 270 15.74 11.46 -2.55
C PHE A 270 16.34 11.38 -1.14
N CYS A 271 16.14 10.28 -0.42
CA CYS A 271 16.79 10.04 0.87
C CYS A 271 18.32 9.99 0.71
N LEU A 272 18.83 9.29 -0.32
CA LEU A 272 20.25 9.27 -0.62
C LEU A 272 20.81 10.69 -0.84
N LEU A 273 20.17 11.49 -1.70
CA LEU A 273 20.58 12.86 -1.96
C LEU A 273 20.56 13.71 -0.69
N ALA A 274 19.47 13.63 0.08
CA ALA A 274 19.37 14.33 1.36
C ALA A 274 20.51 13.96 2.32
N VAL A 275 20.84 12.68 2.43
CA VAL A 275 21.93 12.18 3.28
C VAL A 275 23.29 12.66 2.77
N LEU A 276 23.58 12.55 1.48
CA LEU A 276 24.86 12.95 0.90
C LEU A 276 25.15 14.45 1.05
N PHE A 277 24.12 15.29 1.06
CA PHE A 277 24.31 16.74 1.23
C PHE A 277 24.21 17.19 2.68
N LEU A 278 23.20 16.72 3.42
CA LEU A 278 22.93 17.24 4.76
C LEU A 278 23.87 16.64 5.82
N VAL A 279 24.25 15.36 5.73
CA VAL A 279 25.13 14.75 6.75
C VAL A 279 26.50 15.44 6.80
N PRO A 280 27.24 15.63 5.67
CA PRO A 280 28.49 16.39 5.73
C PRO A 280 28.34 17.83 6.20
N ALA A 281 27.27 18.52 5.76
CA ALA A 281 27.00 19.89 6.16
C ALA A 281 26.74 20.01 7.66
N MET A 282 25.97 19.09 8.23
CA MET A 282 25.67 19.06 9.66
C MET A 282 26.89 18.68 10.51
N ILE A 283 27.74 17.76 10.05
CA ILE A 283 29.00 17.44 10.71
C ILE A 283 29.90 18.69 10.72
N GLY A 284 30.08 19.35 9.58
CA GLY A 284 30.88 20.57 9.48
C GLY A 284 30.37 21.68 10.42
N TRP A 285 29.07 21.92 10.43
CA TRP A 285 28.43 22.88 11.33
C TRP A 285 28.60 22.53 12.82
N SER A 286 28.47 21.26 13.18
CA SER A 286 28.63 20.77 14.55
C SER A 286 30.06 20.91 15.04
N GLU A 287 31.06 20.61 14.22
CA GLU A 287 32.50 20.74 14.59
C GLU A 287 32.92 22.18 14.71
N ASP A 288 32.46 23.11 13.89
CA ASP A 288 32.73 24.53 13.96
C ASP A 288 32.26 25.16 15.30
N HIS A 289 31.10 24.71 15.78
CA HIS A 289 30.52 25.16 17.05
C HIS A 289 31.13 24.49 18.28
N HIS A 290 31.79 23.34 18.16
CA HIS A 290 32.33 22.56 19.27
C HIS A 290 33.86 22.54 19.30
N SER A 291 34.52 23.44 18.60
CA SER A 291 35.99 23.51 18.41
C SER A 291 36.84 23.49 19.68
N LYS A 292 36.24 23.49 20.88
CA LYS A 292 36.92 23.47 22.17
C LYS A 292 36.88 22.13 22.93
N ARG A 293 36.27 21.07 22.40
CA ARG A 293 36.25 19.74 23.06
C ARG A 293 36.67 18.65 22.08
N GLU A 294 37.94 18.38 22.06
CA GLU A 294 38.62 17.30 21.33
C GLU A 294 38.29 15.86 21.83
N SER A 295 37.06 15.51 22.01
CA SER A 295 36.74 14.12 22.32
C SER A 295 36.13 13.47 21.10
N ALA A 296 36.93 12.65 20.39
CA ALA A 296 36.43 11.78 19.32
C ALA A 296 35.17 11.04 19.80
N PRO A 297 34.12 10.99 18.99
CA PRO A 297 32.91 10.29 19.36
C PRO A 297 33.23 8.80 19.60
N ARG A 298 32.93 8.29 20.79
CA ARG A 298 33.14 6.86 21.10
C ARG A 298 31.90 6.10 20.62
N LEU A 299 32.09 5.20 19.66
CA LEU A 299 31.07 4.22 19.31
C LEU A 299 30.96 3.18 20.44
N HIS A 300 29.83 3.16 21.13
CA HIS A 300 29.45 2.07 22.01
C HIS A 300 28.61 1.07 21.19
N ILE A 301 29.20 0.49 20.16
CA ILE A 301 28.52 -0.56 19.43
C ILE A 301 28.54 -1.80 20.35
N PHE A 302 27.37 -2.23 20.76
CA PHE A 302 27.19 -3.57 21.29
C PHE A 302 27.72 -4.55 20.25
N ALA A 303 28.84 -5.15 20.55
CA ALA A 303 29.41 -6.19 19.69
C ALA A 303 28.60 -7.49 19.81
N PHE A 304 27.35 -7.49 19.36
CA PHE A 304 26.36 -8.60 19.41
C PHE A 304 26.93 -10.01 19.18
N GLY A 305 28.12 -10.31 19.68
CA GLY A 305 28.79 -11.57 19.43
C GLY A 305 29.29 -11.76 17.99
N ILE A 306 29.22 -10.72 17.16
CA ILE A 306 29.66 -10.74 15.75
C ILE A 306 31.09 -11.18 15.61
N GLU A 307 31.98 -10.79 16.55
CA GLU A 307 33.36 -11.26 16.59
C GLU A 307 33.46 -12.77 16.78
N ARG A 308 32.58 -13.35 17.63
CA ARG A 308 32.55 -14.82 17.82
C ARG A 308 32.03 -15.51 16.57
N LEU A 309 30.96 -14.96 15.96
CA LEU A 309 30.39 -15.51 14.73
C LEU A 309 31.38 -15.43 13.57
N SER A 310 32.03 -14.29 13.37
CA SER A 310 33.10 -14.09 12.38
C SER A 310 34.25 -15.05 12.60
N ARG A 311 34.70 -15.25 13.85
CA ARG A 311 35.74 -16.17 14.19
C ARG A 311 35.38 -17.63 13.90
N ILE A 312 34.12 -18.01 14.15
CA ILE A 312 33.64 -19.38 13.82
C ILE A 312 33.57 -19.54 12.30
N ALA A 313 32.99 -18.57 11.60
CA ALA A 313 32.87 -18.61 10.15
C ALA A 313 34.22 -18.69 9.43
N THR A 314 35.22 -17.93 9.92
CA THR A 314 36.57 -17.92 9.33
C THR A 314 37.40 -19.14 9.71
N ARG A 315 37.22 -19.69 10.94
CA ARG A 315 37.99 -20.88 11.39
C ARG A 315 37.45 -22.18 10.80
N LYS A 316 36.16 -22.28 10.53
CA LYS A 316 35.50 -23.51 10.01
C LYS A 316 34.61 -23.22 8.80
N PRO A 317 35.15 -22.70 7.69
CA PRO A 317 34.35 -22.23 6.55
C PRO A 317 33.52 -23.38 5.93
N ARG A 318 34.06 -24.59 5.84
CA ARG A 318 33.32 -25.74 5.29
C ARG A 318 32.13 -26.15 6.15
N ALA A 319 32.27 -26.12 7.48
CA ALA A 319 31.18 -26.43 8.40
C ALA A 319 30.09 -25.35 8.32
N THR A 320 30.47 -24.06 8.25
CA THR A 320 29.51 -22.95 8.09
C THR A 320 28.73 -23.07 6.79
N LEU A 321 29.40 -23.38 5.68
CA LEU A 321 28.71 -23.57 4.39
C LEU A 321 27.82 -24.82 4.40
N ALA A 322 28.25 -25.93 5.04
CA ALA A 322 27.41 -27.12 5.17
C ALA A 322 26.13 -26.86 5.98
N VAL A 323 26.26 -26.16 7.11
CA VAL A 323 25.09 -25.78 7.93
C VAL A 323 24.15 -24.83 7.16
N ALA A 324 24.68 -23.82 6.49
CA ALA A 324 23.88 -22.90 5.67
C ALA A 324 23.17 -23.67 4.54
N GLY A 325 23.86 -24.57 3.83
CA GLY A 325 23.27 -25.39 2.79
C GLY A 325 22.18 -26.33 3.30
N LEU A 326 22.40 -26.95 4.48
CA LEU A 326 21.39 -27.81 5.12
C LEU A 326 20.14 -27.02 5.50
N VAL A 327 20.30 -25.85 6.14
CA VAL A 327 19.16 -24.98 6.51
C VAL A 327 18.38 -24.55 5.27
N THR A 328 19.08 -24.16 4.20
CA THR A 328 18.44 -23.78 2.94
C THR A 328 17.69 -24.96 2.31
N ALA A 329 18.29 -26.16 2.29
CA ALA A 329 17.64 -27.35 1.74
C ALA A 329 16.39 -27.75 2.53
N VAL A 330 16.45 -27.68 3.87
CA VAL A 330 15.29 -27.96 4.73
C VAL A 330 14.18 -26.93 4.51
N ALA A 331 14.54 -25.63 4.39
CA ALA A 331 13.56 -24.59 4.12
C ALA A 331 12.88 -24.77 2.74
N LEU A 332 13.63 -25.14 1.71
CA LEU A 332 13.08 -25.43 0.38
C LEU A 332 12.23 -26.70 0.34
N ALA A 333 12.54 -27.70 1.17
CA ALA A 333 11.73 -28.92 1.27
C ALA A 333 10.44 -28.74 2.07
N ALA A 334 10.36 -27.70 2.90
CA ALA A 334 9.17 -27.34 3.70
C ALA A 334 8.23 -26.35 3.00
N ALA A 335 8.68 -25.72 1.89
CA ALA A 335 7.90 -24.76 1.09
C ALA A 335 7.16 -25.47 -0.05
#